data_0e1119388fc02ea5430fb30f109a695c
#
_entry.id   0e1119388fc02ea5430fb30f109a695c
#
_cell.length_a   1.000
_cell.length_b   1.000
_cell.length_c   1.000
_cell.angle_alpha   90.00
_cell.angle_beta   90.00
_cell.angle_gamma   90.00
#
_symmetry.space_group_name_H-M   'P 1'
#
loop_
_entity.id
_entity.type
_entity.pdbx_description
1 polymer ?
#
loop_
_entity_poly.entity_id
_entity_poly.type
_entity_poly.pdbx_seq_one_letter_code
_entity_poly.pdbx_strand_id
1 'polypeptide(L)'
;MGSGKRSLTTTAMALACACACACAVLAAPGLAYANPAPTPTPTSAPTTDPDLTLPPGATPPSVSNEELEAVRTKLNALYHSAAVATDAYNAAEEQTLQQSAEIVGLAREIVRGQQKLDDLRDLAGAAAREQYRSGGLPPEARLWLSDDPQEFLDGAGRVRQGEHAVEGLLAELTRTQQDLEQYAKDASTQWTKLESNRKAKAEAKKKVTQQIAAAEKLESQLEKDEKERLAKLEEEAAYQAQTAWLNSGLVPASDGTASEQGEEAVAYATAQTGKPYEWGAEGPKSYDCSGLTSQAWASAGDGIPRTSQEQWKQLTHVDVKDMRPGDLIIYFADASHVAMYIGDGAMVHAPRPGRTVTVAGAGSMPILGVVRPDA
;
A
#
# COMPACT_ATOMS: atom_id res chain seq x y z
N MET A 1 39.52 41.59 24.20
CA MET A 1 39.36 41.71 22.75
C MET A 1 38.50 40.54 22.24
N GLY A 2 37.39 40.85 21.63
CA GLY A 2 36.71 39.99 20.66
C GLY A 2 35.71 38.98 21.21
N SER A 3 34.57 39.48 21.66
CA SER A 3 33.27 38.81 21.88
C SER A 3 32.86 37.96 20.68
N GLY A 4 32.47 36.70 20.93
CA GLY A 4 31.79 35.83 20.00
C GLY A 4 30.53 35.26 20.63
N LYS A 5 29.50 36.09 20.85
CA LYS A 5 28.13 35.65 21.13
C LYS A 5 27.56 35.07 19.84
N ARG A 6 27.52 33.77 19.65
CA ARG A 6 26.75 33.10 18.61
C ARG A 6 25.47 32.55 19.23
N SER A 7 24.43 33.16 18.85
CA SER A 7 23.01 33.02 18.88
C SER A 7 22.51 31.55 18.97
N LEU A 8 22.04 31.20 20.15
CA LEU A 8 21.25 29.98 20.45
C LEU A 8 19.75 30.16 20.10
N THR A 9 19.38 31.31 19.55
CA THR A 9 17.96 31.66 19.36
C THR A 9 17.36 31.26 18.00
N THR A 10 18.19 30.86 17.04
CA THR A 10 17.70 30.54 15.66
C THR A 10 17.26 29.09 15.48
N THR A 11 17.81 28.17 16.27
CA THR A 11 17.48 26.74 16.16
C THR A 11 16.15 26.37 16.83
N ALA A 12 15.78 27.08 17.90
CA ALA A 12 14.50 26.84 18.60
C ALA A 12 13.27 27.26 17.76
N MET A 13 13.43 28.28 16.90
CA MET A 13 12.34 28.79 16.08
C MET A 13 12.03 27.91 14.86
N ALA A 14 13.02 27.18 14.35
CA ALA A 14 12.83 26.21 13.24
C ALA A 14 12.10 24.93 13.67
N LEU A 15 12.32 24.48 14.92
CA LEU A 15 11.63 23.32 15.48
C LEU A 15 10.14 23.58 15.74
N ALA A 16 9.79 24.79 16.18
CA ALA A 16 8.40 25.19 16.44
C ALA A 16 7.57 25.24 15.16
N CYS A 17 8.14 25.64 14.02
CA CYS A 17 7.44 25.65 12.74
C CYS A 17 7.19 24.24 12.17
N ALA A 18 8.09 23.28 12.39
CA ALA A 18 7.89 21.90 11.92
C ALA A 18 6.79 21.17 12.70
N CYS A 19 6.66 21.43 14.02
CA CYS A 19 5.59 20.87 14.84
C CYS A 19 4.20 21.46 14.52
N ALA A 20 4.11 22.73 14.16
CA ALA A 20 2.83 23.37 13.81
C ALA A 20 2.24 22.82 12.50
N CYS A 21 3.09 22.44 11.52
CA CYS A 21 2.62 21.82 10.28
C CYS A 21 2.17 20.36 10.46
N ALA A 22 2.74 19.60 11.39
CA ALA A 22 2.35 18.21 11.64
C ALA A 22 0.99 18.10 12.37
N CYS A 23 0.63 19.09 13.22
CA CYS A 23 -0.65 19.08 13.95
C CYS A 23 -1.85 19.45 13.07
N ALA A 24 -1.67 20.19 11.98
CA ALA A 24 -2.78 20.64 11.11
C ALA A 24 -3.38 19.53 10.23
N VAL A 25 -2.68 18.39 10.06
CA VAL A 25 -3.14 17.26 9.20
C VAL A 25 -3.97 16.22 9.96
N LEU A 26 -3.97 16.25 11.30
CA LEU A 26 -4.65 15.26 12.15
C LEU A 26 -6.13 15.58 12.46
N ALA A 27 -6.67 16.70 11.99
CA ALA A 27 -8.03 17.17 12.33
C ALA A 27 -9.05 17.17 11.18
N ALA A 28 -8.86 16.37 10.13
CA ALA A 28 -9.89 16.19 9.10
C ALA A 28 -10.69 14.92 9.38
N PRO A 29 -11.97 15.00 9.83
CA PRO A 29 -12.85 13.85 9.82
C PRO A 29 -13.10 13.43 8.37
N GLY A 30 -13.05 12.12 8.11
CA GLY A 30 -13.36 11.55 6.81
C GLY A 30 -14.79 11.93 6.38
N LEU A 31 -14.90 12.84 5.45
CA LEU A 31 -16.14 13.08 4.72
C LEU A 31 -16.19 12.02 3.60
N ALA A 32 -17.05 11.05 3.82
CA ALA A 32 -17.51 10.19 2.74
C ALA A 32 -18.25 11.08 1.73
N TYR A 33 -17.62 11.38 0.60
CA TYR A 33 -18.31 12.01 -0.52
C TYR A 33 -19.14 10.92 -1.20
N ALA A 34 -20.44 10.93 -0.90
CA ALA A 34 -21.42 10.34 -1.77
C ALA A 34 -21.44 11.16 -3.07
N ASN A 35 -21.09 10.53 -4.18
CA ASN A 35 -21.20 11.12 -5.50
C ASN A 35 -22.69 11.30 -5.82
N PRO A 36 -23.22 12.51 -6.08
CA PRO A 36 -24.58 12.66 -6.53
C PRO A 36 -24.68 12.11 -7.96
N ALA A 37 -25.69 11.31 -8.19
CA ALA A 37 -26.07 10.83 -9.51
C ALA A 37 -26.31 12.02 -10.47
N PRO A 38 -25.88 11.94 -11.74
CA PRO A 38 -26.12 13.00 -12.70
C PRO A 38 -27.63 13.11 -13.00
N THR A 39 -28.17 14.29 -12.79
CA THR A 39 -29.52 14.67 -13.20
C THR A 39 -29.59 14.65 -14.74
N PRO A 40 -30.61 14.05 -15.37
CA PRO A 40 -30.74 14.09 -16.82
C PRO A 40 -31.14 15.51 -17.26
N THR A 41 -30.29 16.11 -18.07
CA THR A 41 -30.60 17.35 -18.79
C THR A 41 -31.58 17.05 -19.93
N PRO A 42 -32.63 17.83 -20.15
CA PRO A 42 -33.54 17.58 -21.27
C PRO A 42 -32.86 17.84 -22.60
N THR A 43 -32.77 16.81 -23.41
CA THR A 43 -32.29 16.85 -24.78
C THR A 43 -33.23 17.66 -25.65
N SER A 44 -32.75 18.76 -26.20
CA SER A 44 -33.38 19.42 -27.34
C SER A 44 -33.25 18.51 -28.55
N ALA A 45 -34.37 18.24 -29.20
CA ALA A 45 -34.46 17.44 -30.41
C ALA A 45 -33.57 18.02 -31.54
N PRO A 46 -32.83 17.18 -32.25
CA PRO A 46 -32.17 17.64 -33.49
C PRO A 46 -33.23 17.65 -34.61
N THR A 47 -33.21 18.75 -35.33
CA THR A 47 -33.92 18.98 -36.60
C THR A 47 -33.51 17.89 -37.58
N THR A 48 -34.51 17.15 -38.04
CA THR A 48 -34.40 16.16 -39.12
C THR A 48 -34.07 16.85 -40.43
N ASP A 49 -32.90 16.52 -40.96
CA ASP A 49 -32.56 16.75 -42.38
C ASP A 49 -33.04 15.49 -43.15
N PRO A 50 -33.98 15.63 -44.08
CA PRO A 50 -34.53 14.47 -44.77
C PRO A 50 -33.79 14.29 -46.11
N ASP A 51 -32.68 13.59 -46.12
CA ASP A 51 -32.28 12.86 -47.35
C ASP A 51 -30.99 12.03 -47.15
N LEU A 52 -31.12 10.86 -46.51
CA LEU A 52 -30.20 9.71 -46.68
C LEU A 52 -30.97 8.45 -46.34
N THR A 53 -31.97 8.12 -47.17
CA THR A 53 -32.59 6.80 -47.14
C THR A 53 -31.60 5.78 -47.72
N LEU A 54 -31.00 4.96 -46.83
CA LEU A 54 -30.36 3.70 -47.23
C LEU A 54 -31.42 2.82 -47.93
N PRO A 55 -31.06 2.12 -49.01
CA PRO A 55 -31.99 1.22 -49.67
C PRO A 55 -32.43 0.13 -48.70
N PRO A 56 -33.74 -0.26 -48.70
CA PRO A 56 -34.25 -1.30 -47.83
C PRO A 56 -33.62 -2.64 -48.19
N GLY A 57 -32.77 -3.17 -47.30
CA GLY A 57 -32.10 -4.47 -47.45
C GLY A 57 -30.57 -4.46 -47.26
N ALA A 58 -29.96 -3.32 -47.04
CA ALA A 58 -28.52 -3.30 -46.66
C ALA A 58 -28.40 -3.65 -45.17
N THR A 59 -28.12 -4.90 -44.87
CA THR A 59 -27.54 -5.31 -43.58
C THR A 59 -26.25 -4.51 -43.37
N PRO A 60 -26.04 -3.86 -42.24
CA PRO A 60 -24.73 -3.26 -41.94
C PRO A 60 -23.66 -4.31 -42.18
N PRO A 61 -22.49 -3.95 -42.73
CA PRO A 61 -21.42 -4.92 -42.96
C PRO A 61 -21.05 -5.53 -41.58
N SER A 62 -21.33 -6.80 -41.41
CA SER A 62 -20.90 -7.53 -40.20
C SER A 62 -19.38 -7.50 -40.14
N VAL A 63 -18.83 -7.01 -39.02
CA VAL A 63 -17.40 -7.03 -38.76
C VAL A 63 -16.84 -8.44 -38.99
N SER A 64 -15.79 -8.57 -39.76
CA SER A 64 -15.17 -9.86 -40.06
C SER A 64 -14.57 -10.51 -38.81
N ASN A 65 -14.36 -11.83 -38.79
CA ASN A 65 -13.69 -12.51 -37.67
C ASN A 65 -12.25 -11.98 -37.45
N GLU A 66 -11.57 -11.55 -38.50
CA GLU A 66 -10.23 -10.97 -38.41
C GLU A 66 -10.27 -9.59 -37.73
N GLU A 67 -11.26 -8.78 -38.04
CA GLU A 67 -11.47 -7.49 -37.36
C GLU A 67 -11.87 -7.66 -35.90
N LEU A 68 -12.73 -8.64 -35.57
CA LEU A 68 -13.04 -8.97 -34.18
C LEU A 68 -11.83 -9.49 -33.40
N GLU A 69 -10.94 -10.25 -34.04
CA GLU A 69 -9.68 -10.69 -33.44
C GLU A 69 -8.74 -9.51 -33.15
N ALA A 70 -8.69 -8.53 -34.05
CA ALA A 70 -7.97 -7.27 -33.80
C ALA A 70 -8.57 -6.47 -32.64
N VAL A 71 -9.90 -6.43 -32.53
CA VAL A 71 -10.63 -5.83 -31.38
C VAL A 71 -10.28 -6.57 -30.09
N ARG A 72 -10.34 -7.91 -30.09
CA ARG A 72 -9.96 -8.76 -28.94
C ARG A 72 -8.56 -8.46 -28.45
N THR A 73 -7.60 -8.42 -29.38
CA THR A 73 -6.21 -8.11 -29.07
C THR A 73 -6.05 -6.73 -28.44
N LYS A 74 -6.75 -5.73 -28.97
CA LYS A 74 -6.72 -4.36 -28.45
C LYS A 74 -7.38 -4.25 -27.08
N LEU A 75 -8.50 -4.93 -26.85
CA LEU A 75 -9.16 -4.99 -25.53
C LEU A 75 -8.26 -5.65 -24.49
N ASN A 76 -7.64 -6.77 -24.84
CA ASN A 76 -6.69 -7.43 -23.95
C ASN A 76 -5.52 -6.52 -23.57
N ALA A 77 -4.95 -5.77 -24.52
CA ALA A 77 -3.88 -4.81 -24.25
C ALA A 77 -4.35 -3.66 -23.32
N LEU A 78 -5.56 -3.15 -23.50
CA LEU A 78 -6.13 -2.09 -22.65
C LEU A 78 -6.38 -2.59 -21.23
N TYR A 79 -7.00 -3.77 -21.07
CA TYR A 79 -7.24 -4.36 -19.75
C TYR A 79 -5.96 -4.79 -19.04
N HIS A 80 -4.97 -5.32 -19.77
CA HIS A 80 -3.65 -5.59 -19.22
C HIS A 80 -2.97 -4.30 -18.72
N SER A 81 -3.00 -3.23 -19.51
CA SER A 81 -2.48 -1.92 -19.07
C SER A 81 -3.23 -1.35 -17.86
N ALA A 82 -4.54 -1.61 -17.75
CA ALA A 82 -5.34 -1.26 -16.59
C ALA A 82 -4.92 -2.07 -15.36
N ALA A 83 -4.67 -3.38 -15.51
CA ALA A 83 -4.21 -4.24 -14.41
C ALA A 83 -2.85 -3.76 -13.85
N VAL A 84 -1.85 -3.50 -14.72
CA VAL A 84 -0.55 -2.93 -14.32
C VAL A 84 -0.71 -1.61 -13.57
N ALA A 85 -1.59 -0.74 -14.04
CA ALA A 85 -1.84 0.54 -13.39
C ALA A 85 -2.61 0.39 -12.07
N THR A 86 -3.47 -0.63 -11.93
CA THR A 86 -4.16 -0.98 -10.69
C THR A 86 -3.17 -1.42 -9.62
N ASP A 87 -2.21 -2.27 -9.97
CA ASP A 87 -1.17 -2.69 -9.04
C ASP A 87 -0.30 -1.51 -8.58
N ALA A 88 0.07 -0.62 -9.50
CA ALA A 88 0.80 0.61 -9.15
C ALA A 88 -0.02 1.52 -8.21
N TYR A 89 -1.34 1.60 -8.40
CA TYR A 89 -2.24 2.32 -7.50
C TYR A 89 -2.27 1.68 -6.11
N ASN A 90 -2.49 0.37 -6.04
CA ASN A 90 -2.58 -0.37 -4.78
C ASN A 90 -1.26 -0.29 -3.99
N ALA A 91 -0.11 -0.46 -4.65
CA ALA A 91 1.20 -0.32 -4.04
C ALA A 91 1.43 1.10 -3.47
N ALA A 92 1.06 2.14 -4.22
CA ALA A 92 1.18 3.52 -3.77
C ALA A 92 0.20 3.84 -2.62
N GLU A 93 -0.97 3.20 -2.59
CA GLU A 93 -1.93 3.31 -1.50
C GLU A 93 -1.39 2.71 -0.21
N GLU A 94 -0.91 1.48 -0.26
CA GLU A 94 -0.32 0.79 0.89
C GLU A 94 0.87 1.56 1.46
N GLN A 95 1.80 1.99 0.61
CA GLN A 95 2.92 2.83 1.03
C GLN A 95 2.48 4.15 1.66
N THR A 96 1.41 4.77 1.15
CA THR A 96 0.82 5.99 1.73
C THR A 96 0.29 5.74 3.15
N LEU A 97 -0.37 4.60 3.38
CA LEU A 97 -0.87 4.21 4.70
C LEU A 97 0.27 3.93 5.68
N GLN A 98 1.27 3.16 5.28
CA GLN A 98 2.45 2.85 6.09
C GLN A 98 3.19 4.13 6.50
N GLN A 99 3.49 5.01 5.56
CA GLN A 99 4.17 6.27 5.84
C GLN A 99 3.37 7.21 6.73
N SER A 100 2.04 7.23 6.57
CA SER A 100 1.17 7.99 7.46
C SER A 100 1.25 7.47 8.89
N ALA A 101 1.27 6.16 9.09
CA ALA A 101 1.43 5.54 10.41
C ALA A 101 2.80 5.82 11.03
N GLU A 102 3.89 5.77 10.24
CA GLU A 102 5.25 6.11 10.67
C GLU A 102 5.33 7.59 11.11
N ILE A 103 4.77 8.51 10.32
CA ILE A 103 4.73 9.95 10.69
C ILE A 103 4.01 10.16 12.02
N VAL A 104 2.88 9.49 12.24
CA VAL A 104 2.16 9.55 13.53
C VAL A 104 3.00 8.98 14.66
N GLY A 105 3.72 7.89 14.44
CA GLY A 105 4.66 7.31 15.39
C GLY A 105 5.75 8.31 15.79
N LEU A 106 6.44 8.88 14.81
CA LEU A 106 7.49 9.88 15.01
C LEU A 106 6.98 11.15 15.72
N ALA A 107 5.76 11.60 15.40
CA ALA A 107 5.15 12.74 16.09
C ALA A 107 4.94 12.46 17.59
N ARG A 108 4.55 11.24 17.95
CA ARG A 108 4.40 10.84 19.38
C ARG A 108 5.75 10.79 20.09
N GLU A 109 6.81 10.30 19.41
CA GLU A 109 8.16 10.31 19.98
C GLU A 109 8.67 11.74 20.20
N ILE A 110 8.42 12.65 19.26
CA ILE A 110 8.78 14.08 19.40
C ILE A 110 8.08 14.69 20.62
N VAL A 111 6.78 14.45 20.82
CA VAL A 111 6.06 14.96 21.99
C VAL A 111 6.63 14.40 23.29
N ARG A 112 6.88 13.08 23.35
CA ARG A 112 7.49 12.47 24.55
C ARG A 112 8.88 12.99 24.83
N GLY A 113 9.71 13.15 23.79
CA GLY A 113 11.04 13.69 23.91
C GLY A 113 11.05 15.14 24.37
N GLN A 114 10.10 15.97 23.93
CA GLN A 114 9.95 17.35 24.39
C GLN A 114 9.58 17.42 25.86
N GLN A 115 8.61 16.62 26.33
CA GLN A 115 8.25 16.52 27.74
C GLN A 115 9.47 16.13 28.59
N LYS A 116 10.18 15.08 28.17
CA LYS A 116 11.41 14.64 28.84
C LYS A 116 12.47 15.74 28.88
N LEU A 117 12.63 16.50 27.80
CA LEU A 117 13.58 17.61 27.73
C LEU A 117 13.22 18.73 28.70
N ASP A 118 11.94 19.04 28.86
CA ASP A 118 11.45 20.04 29.80
C ASP A 118 11.65 19.58 31.26
N ASP A 119 11.35 18.33 31.59
CA ASP A 119 11.60 17.74 32.90
C ASP A 119 13.11 17.77 33.26
N LEU A 120 13.98 17.43 32.31
CA LEU A 120 15.43 17.49 32.48
C LEU A 120 15.94 18.93 32.70
N ARG A 121 15.38 19.91 32.00
CA ARG A 121 15.68 21.33 32.17
C ARG A 121 15.24 21.84 33.53
N ASP A 122 14.07 21.41 34.00
CA ASP A 122 13.58 21.77 35.33
C ASP A 122 14.47 21.20 36.43
N LEU A 123 14.92 19.95 36.31
CA LEU A 123 15.88 19.32 37.21
C LEU A 123 17.22 20.05 37.21
N ALA A 124 17.74 20.38 36.02
CA ALA A 124 18.99 21.16 35.91
C ALA A 124 18.86 22.56 36.53
N GLY A 125 17.71 23.21 36.28
CA GLY A 125 17.42 24.51 36.90
C GLY A 125 17.28 24.45 38.42
N ALA A 126 16.68 23.37 38.96
CA ALA A 126 16.63 23.14 40.41
C ALA A 126 18.00 22.94 41.01
N ALA A 127 18.86 22.12 40.42
CA ALA A 127 20.23 21.90 40.85
C ALA A 127 21.07 23.19 40.84
N ALA A 128 20.95 23.99 39.78
CA ALA A 128 21.64 25.28 39.70
C ALA A 128 21.16 26.30 40.77
N ARG A 129 19.85 26.35 41.05
CA ARG A 129 19.27 27.22 42.12
C ARG A 129 19.81 26.78 43.49
N GLU A 130 19.88 25.50 43.78
CA GLU A 130 20.40 24.97 45.03
C GLU A 130 21.85 25.33 45.25
N GLN A 131 22.68 25.18 44.21
CA GLN A 131 24.10 25.58 44.21
C GLN A 131 24.25 27.08 44.49
N TYR A 132 23.42 27.91 43.87
CA TYR A 132 23.43 29.36 44.13
C TYR A 132 22.98 29.72 45.56
N ARG A 133 21.94 29.10 46.10
CA ARG A 133 21.45 29.33 47.49
C ARG A 133 22.44 28.90 48.55
N SER A 134 23.27 27.91 48.26
CA SER A 134 24.28 27.41 49.19
C SER A 134 25.47 28.35 49.37
N GLY A 135 25.36 29.61 48.89
CA GLY A 135 26.27 30.71 49.20
C GLY A 135 27.54 30.78 48.32
N GLY A 136 27.52 30.16 47.13
CA GLY A 136 28.55 30.33 46.11
C GLY A 136 29.93 29.73 46.44
N LEU A 137 30.12 29.15 47.63
CA LEU A 137 31.31 28.38 47.94
C LEU A 137 31.17 27.00 47.29
N PRO A 138 32.14 26.59 46.46
CA PRO A 138 32.18 25.22 45.94
C PRO A 138 32.09 24.23 47.09
N PRO A 139 31.37 23.09 46.92
CA PRO A 139 31.28 22.07 47.97
C PRO A 139 32.64 21.64 48.51
N GLU A 140 33.66 21.61 47.66
CA GLU A 140 35.04 21.32 48.03
C GLU A 140 35.61 22.37 49.02
N ALA A 141 35.31 23.67 48.80
CA ALA A 141 35.80 24.72 49.69
C ALA A 141 35.15 24.63 51.08
N ARG A 142 33.90 24.15 51.21
CA ARG A 142 33.25 23.87 52.49
C ARG A 142 33.90 22.70 53.21
N LEU A 143 34.32 21.66 52.48
CA LEU A 143 35.02 20.50 53.03
C LEU A 143 36.39 20.89 53.60
N TRP A 144 37.12 21.80 52.94
CA TRP A 144 38.42 22.31 53.44
C TRP A 144 38.26 23.13 54.72
N LEU A 145 37.07 23.63 55.01
CA LEU A 145 36.76 24.40 56.23
C LEU A 145 36.13 23.57 57.34
N SER A 146 36.02 22.24 57.16
CA SER A 146 35.54 21.31 58.19
C SER A 146 36.68 20.88 59.11
N ASP A 147 36.45 20.96 60.41
CA ASP A 147 37.39 20.51 61.44
C ASP A 147 37.33 19.02 61.76
N ASP A 148 36.35 18.29 61.19
CA ASP A 148 36.10 16.86 61.39
C ASP A 148 36.56 16.04 60.17
N PRO A 149 37.57 15.15 60.31
CA PRO A 149 38.08 14.30 59.22
C PRO A 149 37.01 13.35 58.67
N GLN A 150 36.07 12.87 59.49
CA GLN A 150 35.01 11.97 59.08
C GLN A 150 33.98 12.71 58.22
N GLU A 151 33.54 13.89 58.68
CA GLU A 151 32.66 14.79 57.95
C GLU A 151 33.26 15.22 56.61
N PHE A 152 34.59 15.43 56.58
CA PHE A 152 35.31 15.70 55.32
C PHE A 152 35.24 14.55 54.33
N LEU A 153 35.51 13.30 54.78
CA LEU A 153 35.49 12.14 53.90
C LEU A 153 34.07 11.83 53.38
N ASP A 154 33.05 11.87 54.21
CA ASP A 154 31.66 11.66 53.86
C ASP A 154 31.14 12.77 52.93
N GLY A 155 31.57 14.00 53.18
CA GLY A 155 31.27 15.14 52.34
C GLY A 155 31.91 15.05 50.95
N ALA A 156 33.17 14.61 50.86
CA ALA A 156 33.85 14.38 49.58
C ALA A 156 33.18 13.29 48.73
N GLY A 157 32.65 12.27 49.40
CA GLY A 157 31.84 11.24 48.74
C GLY A 157 30.54 11.80 48.13
N ARG A 158 29.80 12.64 48.90
CA ARG A 158 28.58 13.30 48.44
C ARG A 158 28.82 14.28 47.28
N VAL A 159 29.93 15.03 47.33
CA VAL A 159 30.31 15.94 46.24
C VAL A 159 30.51 15.17 44.93
N ARG A 160 31.35 14.13 44.94
CA ARG A 160 31.60 13.30 43.77
C ARG A 160 30.32 12.67 43.23
N GLN A 161 29.42 12.21 44.10
CA GLN A 161 28.12 11.66 43.69
C GLN A 161 27.25 12.73 43.04
N GLY A 162 27.29 13.97 43.54
CA GLY A 162 26.59 15.12 42.93
C GLY A 162 27.15 15.51 41.57
N GLU A 163 28.47 15.50 41.38
CA GLU A 163 29.11 15.76 40.07
C GLU A 163 28.73 14.72 39.06
N HIS A 164 28.77 13.43 39.39
CA HIS A 164 28.34 12.36 38.50
C HIS A 164 26.83 12.46 38.14
N ALA A 165 26.01 12.89 39.08
CA ALA A 165 24.56 13.11 38.81
C ALA A 165 24.36 14.26 37.81
N VAL A 166 25.10 15.36 37.93
CA VAL A 166 25.04 16.50 37.00
C VAL A 166 25.57 16.12 35.62
N GLU A 167 26.71 15.42 35.55
CA GLU A 167 27.25 14.88 34.29
C GLU A 167 26.24 13.97 33.60
N GLY A 168 25.62 13.04 34.34
CA GLY A 168 24.57 12.16 33.84
C GLY A 168 23.36 12.93 33.28
N LEU A 169 22.91 13.97 34.02
CA LEU A 169 21.79 14.84 33.59
C LEU A 169 22.14 15.60 32.29
N LEU A 170 23.34 16.16 32.17
CA LEU A 170 23.79 16.87 30.97
C LEU A 170 23.92 15.93 29.77
N ALA A 171 24.44 14.72 29.99
CA ALA A 171 24.54 13.69 28.95
C ALA A 171 23.14 13.27 28.45
N GLU A 172 22.19 13.07 29.34
CA GLU A 172 20.81 12.70 29.00
C GLU A 172 20.09 13.84 28.28
N LEU A 173 20.30 15.08 28.69
CA LEU A 173 19.76 16.27 28.03
C LEU A 173 20.28 16.39 26.59
N THR A 174 21.59 16.20 26.40
CA THR A 174 22.20 16.21 25.07
C THR A 174 21.67 15.07 24.18
N ARG A 175 21.56 13.86 24.72
CA ARG A 175 21.01 12.71 23.98
C ARG A 175 19.57 12.96 23.58
N THR A 176 18.74 13.42 24.49
CA THR A 176 17.33 13.72 24.19
C THR A 176 17.18 14.78 23.10
N GLN A 177 18.07 15.80 23.07
CA GLN A 177 18.10 16.77 21.97
C GLN A 177 18.48 16.12 20.63
N GLN A 178 19.48 15.27 20.61
CA GLN A 178 19.91 14.55 19.40
C GLN A 178 18.80 13.64 18.89
N ASP A 179 18.13 12.90 19.77
CA ASP A 179 16.99 12.05 19.40
C ASP A 179 15.85 12.87 18.78
N LEU A 180 15.52 14.03 19.35
CA LEU A 180 14.49 14.93 18.80
C LEU A 180 14.87 15.47 17.42
N GLU A 181 16.13 15.84 17.20
CA GLU A 181 16.63 16.26 15.89
C GLU A 181 16.52 15.12 14.86
N GLN A 182 16.85 13.90 15.27
CA GLN A 182 16.73 12.72 14.39
C GLN A 182 15.28 12.42 14.05
N TYR A 183 14.37 12.39 15.04
CA TYR A 183 12.94 12.17 14.79
C TYR A 183 12.34 13.23 13.87
N ALA A 184 12.72 14.49 14.01
CA ALA A 184 12.27 15.56 13.12
C ALA A 184 12.75 15.36 11.67
N LYS A 185 13.99 14.92 11.50
CA LYS A 185 14.58 14.61 10.19
C LYS A 185 13.88 13.41 9.54
N ASP A 186 13.64 12.35 10.32
CA ASP A 186 12.96 11.16 9.85
C ASP A 186 11.51 11.48 9.45
N ALA A 187 10.78 12.26 10.26
CA ALA A 187 9.44 12.72 9.93
C ALA A 187 9.39 13.53 8.62
N SER A 188 10.36 14.43 8.41
CA SER A 188 10.49 15.19 7.16
C SER A 188 10.75 14.29 5.95
N THR A 189 11.58 13.25 6.12
CA THR A 189 11.87 12.27 5.08
C THR A 189 10.63 11.45 4.72
N GLN A 190 9.91 10.98 5.71
CA GLN A 190 8.66 10.23 5.50
C GLN A 190 7.58 11.10 4.85
N TRP A 191 7.49 12.37 5.21
CA TRP A 191 6.58 13.32 4.56
C TRP A 191 6.88 13.49 3.07
N THR A 192 8.15 13.61 2.70
CA THR A 192 8.56 13.72 1.30
C THR A 192 8.20 12.47 0.50
N LYS A 193 8.40 11.28 1.08
CA LYS A 193 7.98 10.01 0.48
C LYS A 193 6.45 9.94 0.34
N LEU A 194 5.71 10.34 1.36
CA LEU A 194 4.25 10.39 1.35
C LEU A 194 3.71 11.25 0.20
N GLU A 195 4.28 12.44 0.01
CA GLU A 195 3.90 13.32 -1.10
C GLU A 195 4.21 12.72 -2.47
N SER A 196 5.36 12.04 -2.60
CA SER A 196 5.72 11.32 -3.83
C SER A 196 4.72 10.20 -4.13
N ASN A 197 4.36 9.39 -3.12
CA ASN A 197 3.43 8.29 -3.29
C ASN A 197 1.99 8.74 -3.55
N ARG A 198 1.57 9.86 -2.95
CA ARG A 198 0.27 10.48 -3.30
C ARG A 198 0.19 10.89 -4.77
N LYS A 199 1.27 11.45 -5.30
CA LYS A 199 1.36 11.77 -6.74
C LYS A 199 1.33 10.51 -7.60
N ALA A 200 2.13 9.51 -7.26
CA ALA A 200 2.15 8.23 -7.96
C ALA A 200 0.76 7.56 -7.98
N LYS A 201 0.07 7.54 -6.82
CA LYS A 201 -1.30 7.05 -6.69
C LYS A 201 -2.28 7.80 -7.60
N ALA A 202 -2.20 9.13 -7.65
CA ALA A 202 -3.07 9.95 -8.49
C ALA A 202 -2.85 9.68 -9.99
N GLU A 203 -1.59 9.56 -10.43
CA GLU A 203 -1.25 9.22 -11.81
C GLU A 203 -1.69 7.80 -12.19
N ALA A 204 -1.47 6.83 -11.30
CA ALA A 204 -1.92 5.45 -11.50
C ALA A 204 -3.45 5.39 -11.62
N LYS A 205 -4.20 6.05 -10.73
CA LYS A 205 -5.67 6.17 -10.80
C LYS A 205 -6.13 6.73 -12.14
N LYS A 206 -5.53 7.82 -12.60
CA LYS A 206 -5.84 8.44 -13.89
C LYS A 206 -5.62 7.44 -15.03
N LYS A 207 -4.51 6.72 -15.01
CA LYS A 207 -4.17 5.72 -16.03
C LYS A 207 -5.17 4.56 -16.03
N VAL A 208 -5.52 4.00 -14.88
CA VAL A 208 -6.56 2.94 -14.75
C VAL A 208 -7.87 3.42 -15.39
N THR A 209 -8.37 4.59 -14.97
CA THR A 209 -9.63 5.14 -15.47
C THR A 209 -9.61 5.36 -16.99
N GLN A 210 -8.50 5.86 -17.53
CA GLN A 210 -8.35 6.07 -18.97
C GLN A 210 -8.35 4.76 -19.77
N GLN A 211 -7.64 3.73 -19.29
CA GLN A 211 -7.57 2.44 -19.97
C GLN A 211 -8.93 1.72 -19.97
N ILE A 212 -9.60 1.73 -18.82
CA ILE A 212 -10.94 1.14 -18.70
C ILE A 212 -11.94 1.87 -19.60
N ALA A 213 -11.98 3.20 -19.56
CA ALA A 213 -12.88 3.97 -20.43
C ALA A 213 -12.60 3.76 -21.92
N ALA A 214 -11.34 3.58 -22.32
CA ALA A 214 -10.97 3.26 -23.70
C ALA A 214 -11.48 1.85 -24.10
N ALA A 215 -11.38 0.87 -23.21
CA ALA A 215 -11.88 -0.48 -23.43
C ALA A 215 -13.42 -0.49 -23.55
N GLU A 216 -14.11 0.13 -22.60
CA GLU A 216 -15.58 0.26 -22.59
C GLU A 216 -16.10 0.98 -23.85
N LYS A 217 -15.41 2.04 -24.28
CA LYS A 217 -15.74 2.74 -25.53
C LYS A 217 -15.60 1.80 -26.72
N LEU A 218 -14.54 1.01 -26.79
CA LEU A 218 -14.35 0.05 -27.88
C LEU A 218 -15.44 -1.04 -27.86
N GLU A 219 -15.77 -1.59 -26.71
CA GLU A 219 -16.84 -2.56 -26.55
C GLU A 219 -18.23 -1.98 -26.89
N SER A 220 -18.46 -0.68 -26.58
CA SER A 220 -19.75 -0.02 -26.88
C SER A 220 -20.00 0.18 -28.37
N GLN A 221 -18.95 0.16 -29.20
CA GLN A 221 -19.05 0.30 -30.65
C GLN A 221 -19.46 -1.00 -31.35
N LEU A 222 -19.43 -2.13 -30.65
CA LEU A 222 -19.82 -3.42 -31.18
C LEU A 222 -21.33 -3.63 -31.08
N GLU A 223 -21.93 -4.19 -32.16
CA GLU A 223 -23.29 -4.65 -32.15
C GLU A 223 -23.47 -5.89 -31.24
N LYS A 224 -24.71 -6.27 -30.95
CA LYS A 224 -25.00 -7.36 -30.01
C LYS A 224 -24.42 -8.71 -30.46
N ASP A 225 -24.59 -9.04 -31.71
CA ASP A 225 -24.06 -10.29 -32.31
C ASP A 225 -22.53 -10.29 -32.40
N GLU A 226 -21.92 -9.14 -32.61
CA GLU A 226 -20.46 -8.97 -32.58
C GLU A 226 -19.89 -9.19 -31.17
N LYS A 227 -20.57 -8.70 -30.13
CA LYS A 227 -20.20 -8.96 -28.72
C LYS A 227 -20.32 -10.45 -28.38
N GLU A 228 -21.37 -11.13 -28.85
CA GLU A 228 -21.54 -12.57 -28.64
C GLU A 228 -20.46 -13.38 -29.38
N ARG A 229 -20.07 -12.96 -30.58
CA ARG A 229 -18.96 -13.59 -31.33
C ARG A 229 -17.61 -13.32 -30.66
N LEU A 230 -17.37 -12.10 -30.16
CA LEU A 230 -16.16 -11.77 -29.43
C LEU A 230 -16.03 -12.62 -28.16
N ALA A 231 -17.11 -12.79 -27.40
CA ALA A 231 -17.13 -13.63 -26.21
C ALA A 231 -16.78 -15.09 -26.53
N LYS A 232 -17.28 -15.62 -27.65
CA LYS A 232 -16.93 -16.98 -28.13
C LYS A 232 -15.46 -17.11 -28.52
N LEU A 233 -14.90 -16.07 -29.16
CA LEU A 233 -13.45 -16.03 -29.49
C LEU A 233 -12.57 -16.00 -28.24
N GLU A 234 -12.98 -15.25 -27.20
CA GLU A 234 -12.30 -15.22 -25.91
C GLU A 234 -12.32 -16.61 -25.23
N GLU A 235 -13.51 -17.26 -25.21
CA GLU A 235 -13.70 -18.59 -24.63
C GLU A 235 -12.89 -19.67 -25.38
N GLU A 236 -12.92 -19.64 -26.70
CA GLU A 236 -12.14 -20.57 -27.53
C GLU A 236 -10.64 -20.41 -27.32
N ALA A 237 -10.14 -19.17 -27.27
CA ALA A 237 -8.74 -18.91 -27.01
C ALA A 237 -8.30 -19.39 -25.61
N ALA A 238 -9.15 -19.18 -24.58
CA ALA A 238 -8.90 -19.67 -23.23
C ALA A 238 -8.91 -21.20 -23.18
N TYR A 239 -9.84 -21.85 -23.89
CA TYR A 239 -9.90 -23.31 -23.99
C TYR A 239 -8.69 -23.91 -24.70
N GLN A 240 -8.24 -23.29 -25.80
CA GLN A 240 -7.04 -23.74 -26.52
C GLN A 240 -5.80 -23.59 -25.64
N ALA A 241 -5.65 -22.48 -24.92
CA ALA A 241 -4.53 -22.25 -24.00
C ALA A 241 -4.53 -23.28 -22.86
N GLN A 242 -5.69 -23.53 -22.25
CA GLN A 242 -5.85 -24.55 -21.20
C GLN A 242 -5.49 -25.94 -21.72
N THR A 243 -5.99 -26.31 -22.91
CA THR A 243 -5.72 -27.61 -23.53
C THR A 243 -4.23 -27.79 -23.84
N ALA A 244 -3.58 -26.75 -24.36
CA ALA A 244 -2.14 -26.76 -24.62
C ALA A 244 -1.35 -26.93 -23.33
N TRP A 245 -1.75 -26.24 -22.24
CA TRP A 245 -1.13 -26.38 -20.93
C TRP A 245 -1.32 -27.79 -20.35
N LEU A 246 -2.54 -28.34 -20.37
CA LEU A 246 -2.82 -29.72 -19.94
C LEU A 246 -1.97 -30.76 -20.67
N ASN A 247 -1.70 -30.55 -21.95
CA ASN A 247 -0.89 -31.44 -22.80
C ASN A 247 0.61 -31.18 -22.66
N SER A 248 1.06 -30.14 -21.94
CA SER A 248 2.48 -29.77 -21.84
C SER A 248 3.31 -30.68 -20.92
N GLY A 249 2.66 -31.53 -20.11
CA GLY A 249 3.29 -32.32 -19.05
C GLY A 249 3.74 -31.51 -17.83
N LEU A 250 3.37 -30.22 -17.74
CA LEU A 250 3.63 -29.34 -16.60
C LEU A 250 2.52 -29.38 -15.56
N VAL A 251 1.41 -30.06 -15.85
CA VAL A 251 0.30 -30.22 -14.92
C VAL A 251 0.70 -31.15 -13.79
N PRO A 252 0.35 -30.86 -12.53
CA PRO A 252 0.56 -31.78 -11.42
C PRO A 252 0.03 -33.16 -11.75
N ALA A 253 0.84 -34.19 -11.54
CA ALA A 253 0.43 -35.59 -11.79
C ALA A 253 -0.66 -36.04 -10.79
N SER A 254 -0.76 -35.40 -9.66
CA SER A 254 -1.84 -35.43 -8.69
C SER A 254 -1.85 -34.07 -7.97
N ASP A 255 -3.03 -33.55 -7.66
CA ASP A 255 -3.12 -32.38 -6.79
C ASP A 255 -2.47 -32.72 -5.45
N GLY A 256 -1.47 -31.94 -5.05
CA GLY A 256 -0.88 -32.05 -3.73
C GLY A 256 -1.96 -31.84 -2.66
N THR A 257 -1.76 -32.42 -1.48
CA THR A 257 -2.68 -32.17 -0.36
C THR A 257 -2.58 -30.72 0.05
N ALA A 258 -3.71 -30.00 0.02
CA ALA A 258 -3.80 -28.64 0.56
C ALA A 258 -3.45 -28.64 2.07
N SER A 259 -2.93 -27.54 2.58
CA SER A 259 -2.89 -27.31 4.01
C SER A 259 -4.29 -26.93 4.53
N GLU A 260 -4.47 -26.95 5.84
CA GLU A 260 -5.72 -26.48 6.45
C GLU A 260 -6.02 -25.01 6.06
N GLN A 261 -5.00 -24.14 6.12
CA GLN A 261 -5.11 -22.75 5.67
C GLN A 261 -5.40 -22.63 4.17
N GLY A 262 -4.75 -23.47 3.35
CA GLY A 262 -5.01 -23.50 1.90
C GLY A 262 -6.45 -23.89 1.57
N GLU A 263 -7.03 -24.88 2.29
CA GLU A 263 -8.44 -25.26 2.15
C GLU A 263 -9.37 -24.11 2.53
N GLU A 264 -9.10 -23.42 3.66
CA GLU A 264 -9.90 -22.28 4.10
C GLU A 264 -9.81 -21.11 3.10
N ALA A 265 -8.62 -20.81 2.58
CA ALA A 265 -8.42 -19.76 1.58
C ALA A 265 -9.18 -20.08 0.27
N VAL A 266 -9.11 -21.33 -0.21
CA VAL A 266 -9.86 -21.80 -1.39
C VAL A 266 -11.36 -21.69 -1.16
N ALA A 267 -11.86 -22.12 0.00
CA ALA A 267 -13.26 -22.03 0.35
C ALA A 267 -13.75 -20.58 0.36
N TYR A 268 -12.96 -19.68 0.97
CA TYR A 268 -13.27 -18.26 0.96
C TYR A 268 -13.33 -17.69 -0.46
N ALA A 269 -12.27 -17.89 -1.26
CA ALA A 269 -12.17 -17.34 -2.61
C ALA A 269 -13.30 -17.84 -3.52
N THR A 270 -13.61 -19.13 -3.44
CA THR A 270 -14.69 -19.77 -4.22
C THR A 270 -16.08 -19.23 -3.84
N ALA A 271 -16.30 -18.94 -2.55
CA ALA A 271 -17.55 -18.34 -2.08
C ALA A 271 -17.77 -16.90 -2.61
N GLN A 272 -16.74 -16.25 -3.17
CA GLN A 272 -16.88 -14.92 -3.80
C GLN A 272 -17.31 -14.98 -5.27
N THR A 273 -17.45 -16.18 -5.85
CA THR A 273 -17.88 -16.35 -7.26
C THR A 273 -19.16 -15.57 -7.54
N GLY A 274 -19.19 -14.88 -8.69
CA GLY A 274 -20.30 -14.03 -9.12
C GLY A 274 -20.22 -12.58 -8.64
N LYS A 275 -19.36 -12.24 -7.68
CA LYS A 275 -19.15 -10.84 -7.27
C LYS A 275 -18.39 -10.07 -8.35
N PRO A 276 -18.72 -8.77 -8.57
CA PRO A 276 -18.11 -8.00 -9.63
C PRO A 276 -16.63 -7.74 -9.38
N TYR A 277 -15.88 -7.63 -10.48
CA TYR A 277 -14.54 -7.07 -10.43
C TYR A 277 -14.62 -5.55 -10.30
N GLU A 278 -13.89 -5.00 -9.34
CA GLU A 278 -13.59 -3.57 -9.26
C GLU A 278 -12.12 -3.39 -8.94
N TRP A 279 -11.43 -2.53 -9.68
CA TRP A 279 -10.01 -2.27 -9.45
C TRP A 279 -9.78 -1.62 -8.07
N GLY A 280 -8.76 -2.07 -7.36
CA GLY A 280 -8.44 -1.63 -6.00
C GLY A 280 -9.36 -2.22 -4.91
N ALA A 281 -10.31 -3.08 -5.26
CA ALA A 281 -11.26 -3.63 -4.30
C ALA A 281 -10.72 -4.88 -3.58
N GLU A 282 -11.00 -4.95 -2.27
CA GLU A 282 -10.62 -6.04 -1.35
C GLU A 282 -11.84 -6.70 -0.70
N GLY A 283 -13.04 -6.52 -1.27
CA GLY A 283 -14.26 -7.08 -0.73
C GLY A 283 -15.01 -6.17 0.26
N PRO A 284 -16.08 -6.65 0.87
CA PRO A 284 -16.76 -7.93 0.60
C PRO A 284 -17.71 -7.90 -0.61
N LYS A 285 -17.92 -6.73 -1.26
CA LYS A 285 -18.89 -6.56 -2.36
C LYS A 285 -18.28 -6.85 -3.72
N SER A 286 -17.04 -6.50 -3.91
CA SER A 286 -16.28 -6.60 -5.16
C SER A 286 -14.81 -6.88 -4.87
N TYR A 287 -14.08 -7.38 -5.84
CA TYR A 287 -12.65 -7.70 -5.70
C TYR A 287 -11.89 -7.36 -6.97
N ASP A 288 -10.62 -6.96 -6.82
CA ASP A 288 -9.64 -7.14 -7.88
C ASP A 288 -8.90 -8.48 -7.72
N CYS A 289 -7.99 -8.84 -8.64
CA CYS A 289 -7.35 -10.15 -8.64
C CYS A 289 -6.55 -10.42 -7.35
N SER A 290 -5.67 -9.51 -6.96
CA SER A 290 -4.82 -9.65 -5.77
C SER A 290 -5.57 -9.33 -4.47
N GLY A 291 -6.62 -8.53 -4.51
CA GLY A 291 -7.53 -8.30 -3.38
C GLY A 291 -8.31 -9.56 -3.02
N LEU A 292 -8.74 -10.35 -4.01
CA LEU A 292 -9.37 -11.65 -3.77
C LEU A 292 -8.42 -12.61 -3.07
N THR A 293 -7.19 -12.77 -3.58
CA THR A 293 -6.21 -13.70 -3.00
C THR A 293 -5.73 -13.26 -1.63
N SER A 294 -5.47 -11.95 -1.43
CA SER A 294 -5.05 -11.43 -0.13
C SER A 294 -6.13 -11.58 0.96
N GLN A 295 -7.40 -11.33 0.63
CA GLN A 295 -8.49 -11.53 1.57
C GLN A 295 -8.76 -13.01 1.86
N ALA A 296 -8.59 -13.88 0.88
CA ALA A 296 -8.74 -15.31 1.08
C ALA A 296 -7.70 -15.84 2.07
N TRP A 297 -6.44 -15.49 1.90
CA TRP A 297 -5.39 -15.89 2.83
C TRP A 297 -5.47 -15.18 4.18
N ALA A 298 -5.89 -13.92 4.22
CA ALA A 298 -6.16 -13.24 5.48
C ALA A 298 -7.29 -13.93 6.28
N SER A 299 -8.31 -14.47 5.61
CA SER A 299 -9.37 -15.24 6.28
C SER A 299 -8.89 -16.58 6.85
N ALA A 300 -7.84 -17.16 6.25
CA ALA A 300 -7.17 -18.37 6.73
C ALA A 300 -6.10 -18.11 7.81
N GLY A 301 -5.93 -16.84 8.22
CA GLY A 301 -4.98 -16.45 9.28
C GLY A 301 -3.62 -16.00 8.78
N ASP A 302 -3.33 -16.11 7.47
CA ASP A 302 -2.06 -15.73 6.86
C ASP A 302 -2.21 -14.51 5.98
N GLY A 303 -1.66 -13.38 6.41
CA GLY A 303 -1.65 -12.14 5.63
C GLY A 303 -0.59 -12.19 4.52
N ILE A 304 -1.01 -12.01 3.28
CA ILE A 304 -0.11 -11.93 2.12
C ILE A 304 -0.10 -10.52 1.51
N PRO A 305 0.92 -10.16 0.71
CA PRO A 305 1.01 -8.84 0.10
C PRO A 305 -0.22 -8.46 -0.74
N ARG A 306 -0.50 -7.16 -0.79
CA ARG A 306 -1.70 -6.61 -1.45
C ARG A 306 -1.67 -6.74 -2.98
N THR A 307 -0.52 -6.63 -3.63
CA THR A 307 -0.40 -6.62 -5.09
C THR A 307 0.15 -7.93 -5.62
N SER A 308 -0.23 -8.29 -6.85
CA SER A 308 0.25 -9.51 -7.50
C SER A 308 1.78 -9.52 -7.68
N GLN A 309 2.41 -8.37 -7.95
CA GLN A 309 3.87 -8.25 -8.03
C GLN A 309 4.55 -8.49 -6.69
N GLU A 310 4.01 -7.97 -5.58
CA GLU A 310 4.59 -8.21 -4.26
C GLU A 310 4.29 -9.64 -3.77
N GLN A 311 3.15 -10.24 -4.13
CA GLN A 311 2.90 -11.66 -3.91
C GLN A 311 3.94 -12.52 -4.64
N TRP A 312 4.22 -12.23 -5.92
CA TRP A 312 5.28 -12.88 -6.67
C TRP A 312 6.66 -12.73 -6.04
N LYS A 313 6.98 -11.54 -5.58
CA LYS A 313 8.32 -11.20 -5.08
C LYS A 313 8.61 -11.73 -3.68
N GLN A 314 7.59 -11.78 -2.81
CA GLN A 314 7.78 -12.04 -1.38
C GLN A 314 7.43 -13.46 -0.95
N LEU A 315 6.53 -14.15 -1.68
CA LEU A 315 6.10 -15.49 -1.31
C LEU A 315 7.06 -16.55 -1.86
N THR A 316 7.03 -17.74 -1.28
CA THR A 316 7.88 -18.86 -1.67
C THR A 316 7.50 -19.38 -3.05
N HIS A 317 8.44 -19.41 -3.99
CA HIS A 317 8.23 -19.97 -5.33
C HIS A 317 8.19 -21.49 -5.27
N VAL A 318 7.26 -22.08 -6.01
CA VAL A 318 7.16 -23.55 -6.18
C VAL A 318 7.07 -23.91 -7.65
N ASP A 319 7.52 -25.11 -8.00
CA ASP A 319 7.38 -25.60 -9.38
C ASP A 319 5.89 -25.79 -9.71
N VAL A 320 5.52 -25.48 -10.96
CA VAL A 320 4.13 -25.64 -11.45
C VAL A 320 3.62 -27.07 -11.25
N LYS A 321 4.48 -28.08 -11.40
CA LYS A 321 4.16 -29.50 -11.21
C LYS A 321 3.89 -29.90 -9.75
N ASP A 322 4.35 -29.06 -8.78
CA ASP A 322 4.21 -29.29 -7.34
C ASP A 322 3.11 -28.40 -6.73
N MET A 323 2.30 -27.78 -7.59
CA MET A 323 1.20 -26.91 -7.22
C MET A 323 0.10 -27.69 -6.48
N ARG A 324 -0.44 -27.09 -5.42
CA ARG A 324 -1.55 -27.64 -4.61
C ARG A 324 -2.64 -26.60 -4.41
N PRO A 325 -3.89 -27.00 -4.08
CA PRO A 325 -4.94 -26.03 -3.79
C PRO A 325 -4.55 -25.05 -2.69
N GLY A 326 -4.81 -23.75 -2.93
CA GLY A 326 -4.35 -22.63 -2.12
C GLY A 326 -3.15 -21.89 -2.70
N ASP A 327 -2.28 -22.55 -3.48
CA ASP A 327 -1.18 -21.88 -4.16
C ASP A 327 -1.68 -20.79 -5.12
N LEU A 328 -0.87 -19.75 -5.31
CA LEU A 328 -1.19 -18.64 -6.20
C LEU A 328 -0.46 -18.79 -7.53
N ILE A 329 -1.23 -18.76 -8.61
CA ILE A 329 -0.69 -18.76 -9.97
C ILE A 329 -0.54 -17.30 -10.40
N ILE A 330 0.70 -16.92 -10.72
CA ILE A 330 1.04 -15.60 -11.20
C ILE A 330 1.11 -15.63 -12.72
N TYR A 331 0.47 -14.65 -13.35
CA TYR A 331 0.35 -14.57 -14.80
C TYR A 331 1.05 -13.35 -15.37
N PHE A 332 1.43 -13.47 -16.65
CA PHE A 332 2.17 -12.49 -17.44
C PHE A 332 3.58 -12.21 -16.92
N ALA A 333 4.49 -11.83 -17.81
CA ALA A 333 5.89 -11.60 -17.48
C ALA A 333 6.14 -10.46 -16.47
N ASP A 334 5.17 -9.56 -16.33
CA ASP A 334 5.18 -8.43 -15.39
C ASP A 334 4.41 -8.69 -14.10
N ALA A 335 3.97 -9.95 -13.87
CA ALA A 335 3.18 -10.36 -12.71
C ALA A 335 1.91 -9.52 -12.48
N SER A 336 1.26 -9.04 -13.56
CA SER A 336 0.12 -8.13 -13.49
C SER A 336 -1.22 -8.80 -13.20
N HIS A 337 -1.24 -10.13 -13.03
CA HIS A 337 -2.45 -10.85 -12.62
C HIS A 337 -2.11 -12.05 -11.76
N VAL A 338 -3.06 -12.39 -10.86
CA VAL A 338 -2.96 -13.54 -9.96
C VAL A 338 -4.31 -14.25 -9.85
N ALA A 339 -4.25 -15.58 -9.69
CA ALA A 339 -5.38 -16.43 -9.36
C ALA A 339 -4.99 -17.43 -8.27
N MET A 340 -5.97 -18.00 -7.60
CA MET A 340 -5.77 -19.09 -6.64
C MET A 340 -6.06 -20.42 -7.30
N TYR A 341 -5.13 -21.35 -7.23
CA TYR A 341 -5.33 -22.73 -7.68
C TYR A 341 -6.29 -23.45 -6.73
N ILE A 342 -7.26 -24.15 -7.29
CA ILE A 342 -8.30 -24.85 -6.51
C ILE A 342 -8.31 -26.36 -6.72
N GLY A 343 -7.32 -26.89 -7.49
CA GLY A 343 -7.24 -28.31 -7.86
C GLY A 343 -7.78 -28.61 -9.25
N ASP A 344 -7.53 -29.83 -9.72
CA ASP A 344 -8.05 -30.35 -11.00
C ASP A 344 -7.75 -29.47 -12.23
N GLY A 345 -6.64 -28.73 -12.21
CA GLY A 345 -6.27 -27.80 -13.27
C GLY A 345 -7.16 -26.56 -13.35
N ALA A 346 -7.89 -26.25 -12.29
CA ALA A 346 -8.77 -25.10 -12.17
C ALA A 346 -8.22 -24.04 -11.23
N MET A 347 -8.68 -22.79 -11.45
CA MET A 347 -8.36 -21.64 -10.61
C MET A 347 -9.62 -20.83 -10.31
N VAL A 348 -9.61 -20.04 -9.25
CA VAL A 348 -10.58 -18.98 -8.99
C VAL A 348 -9.88 -17.62 -9.06
N HIS A 349 -10.48 -16.66 -9.77
CA HIS A 349 -9.92 -15.33 -9.91
C HIS A 349 -10.99 -14.24 -10.13
N ALA A 350 -10.61 -12.99 -9.93
CA ALA A 350 -11.33 -11.80 -10.37
C ALA A 350 -10.67 -11.30 -11.67
N PRO A 351 -11.26 -11.51 -12.87
CA PRO A 351 -10.52 -11.39 -14.12
C PRO A 351 -10.23 -9.96 -14.58
N ARG A 352 -11.26 -9.11 -14.74
CA ARG A 352 -11.16 -7.74 -15.27
C ARG A 352 -12.45 -6.95 -15.10
N PRO A 353 -12.44 -5.62 -15.27
CA PRO A 353 -13.65 -4.80 -15.30
C PRO A 353 -14.72 -5.36 -16.23
N GLY A 354 -15.99 -5.28 -15.82
CA GLY A 354 -17.12 -5.84 -16.55
C GLY A 354 -17.33 -7.36 -16.42
N ARG A 355 -16.46 -8.04 -15.69
CA ARG A 355 -16.56 -9.47 -15.37
C ARG A 355 -16.75 -9.67 -13.86
N THR A 356 -17.05 -10.90 -13.47
CA THR A 356 -17.23 -11.30 -12.07
C THR A 356 -16.16 -12.31 -11.66
N VAL A 357 -15.93 -12.46 -10.36
CA VAL A 357 -15.16 -13.58 -9.80
C VAL A 357 -15.69 -14.89 -10.38
N THR A 358 -14.81 -15.69 -10.93
CA THR A 358 -15.17 -16.90 -11.64
C THR A 358 -14.13 -18.00 -11.47
N VAL A 359 -14.57 -19.24 -11.67
CA VAL A 359 -13.68 -20.40 -11.84
C VAL A 359 -13.33 -20.54 -13.32
N ALA A 360 -12.06 -20.77 -13.63
CA ALA A 360 -11.54 -20.93 -14.98
C ALA A 360 -10.39 -21.96 -15.01
N GLY A 361 -9.95 -22.35 -16.20
CA GLY A 361 -8.79 -23.23 -16.35
C GLY A 361 -7.48 -22.51 -15.95
N ALA A 362 -6.65 -23.17 -15.16
CA ALA A 362 -5.38 -22.62 -14.67
C ALA A 362 -4.40 -22.22 -15.80
N GLY A 363 -4.41 -22.93 -16.92
CA GLY A 363 -3.60 -22.65 -18.10
C GLY A 363 -4.24 -21.70 -19.13
N SER A 364 -5.38 -21.07 -18.82
CA SER A 364 -6.08 -20.19 -19.77
C SER A 364 -5.36 -18.87 -20.08
N MET A 365 -4.33 -18.53 -19.29
CA MET A 365 -3.47 -17.36 -19.47
C MET A 365 -1.99 -17.74 -19.36
N PRO A 366 -1.05 -16.91 -19.87
CA PRO A 366 0.40 -17.18 -19.78
C PRO A 366 0.88 -17.19 -18.32
N ILE A 367 1.25 -18.36 -17.81
CA ILE A 367 1.76 -18.55 -16.45
C ILE A 367 3.20 -18.03 -16.36
N LEU A 368 3.49 -17.13 -15.41
CA LEU A 368 4.84 -16.73 -15.03
C LEU A 368 5.44 -17.74 -14.05
N GLY A 369 4.67 -18.18 -13.08
CA GLY A 369 5.06 -19.16 -12.08
C GLY A 369 4.00 -19.31 -11.00
N VAL A 370 4.36 -20.04 -9.94
CA VAL A 370 3.48 -20.33 -8.80
C VAL A 370 4.19 -19.94 -7.52
N VAL A 371 3.43 -19.40 -6.57
CA VAL A 371 3.93 -19.08 -5.23
C VAL A 371 3.02 -19.66 -4.16
N ARG A 372 3.62 -20.01 -3.02
CA ARG A 372 2.97 -20.66 -1.88
C ARG A 372 3.00 -19.76 -0.66
N PRO A 373 1.84 -19.31 -0.15
CA PRO A 373 1.77 -18.44 1.02
C PRO A 373 2.18 -19.10 2.35
N ASP A 374 1.87 -20.37 2.53
CA ASP A 374 2.06 -21.13 3.77
C ASP A 374 3.31 -22.05 3.74
N ALA A 375 4.39 -21.62 3.06
CA ALA A 375 5.62 -22.39 2.91
C ALA A 375 6.73 -21.99 3.90
#